data_d21df05ad731e6f67d2e48dee8821703
#
_entry.id   d21df05ad731e6f67d2e48dee8821703
#
_cell.length_a   1.000
_cell.length_b   1.000
_cell.length_c   1.000
_cell.angle_alpha   90.00
_cell.angle_beta   90.00
_cell.angle_gamma   90.00
#
_symmetry.space_group_name_H-M   'P 1'
#
loop_
_entity.id
_entity.type
_entity.pdbx_description
1 polymer ?
#
loop_
_entity_poly.entity_id
_entity_poly.type
_entity_poly.pdbx_seq_one_letter_code
_entity_poly.pdbx_strand_id
1 'polypeptide(L)'
;MKKINFLNLGKHPITNNFLPNVKPKNEFFYNLKLSYHTKTKLISLNNFVPPKKMFNNRYAHRASASMTMRQAYADLAKKIKKKFNPRSILEIGSNDGVFIKHFSDVQNIGVEPCKNLADLTTKMKIKTYDKFWTFQLSKKINKKHGKFDVIYSANTISHIHKLNETFKAIENSLNVEGVFILEDPSLLKSLQKLSYDQFYDEHAYVFSITALKNITKKSGLEIFNIETLNTH
;
A
#
# COMPACT_ATOMS: atom_id res chain seq x y z
N MET A 1 -20.30 -10.73 11.27
CA MET A 1 -18.99 -11.44 11.27
C MET A 1 -18.45 -11.43 12.69
N LYS A 2 -18.05 -12.60 13.26
CA LYS A 2 -17.45 -12.65 14.61
C LYS A 2 -16.03 -12.05 14.54
N LYS A 3 -15.78 -11.09 15.42
CA LYS A 3 -14.52 -10.36 15.60
C LYS A 3 -13.98 -10.71 16.98
N ILE A 4 -12.74 -11.14 17.09
CA ILE A 4 -12.11 -11.51 18.34
C ILE A 4 -11.00 -10.50 18.61
N ASN A 5 -11.18 -9.69 19.66
CA ASN A 5 -10.14 -8.78 20.14
C ASN A 5 -9.08 -9.62 20.87
N PHE A 6 -7.81 -9.48 20.50
CA PHE A 6 -6.74 -10.29 21.08
C PHE A 6 -5.56 -9.47 21.59
N LEU A 7 -5.41 -8.20 21.17
CA LEU A 7 -4.30 -7.36 21.59
C LEU A 7 -4.78 -5.92 21.84
N ASN A 8 -4.30 -5.32 22.92
CA ASN A 8 -4.55 -3.93 23.27
C ASN A 8 -3.25 -3.31 23.78
N LEU A 9 -2.65 -2.41 23.01
CA LEU A 9 -1.41 -1.73 23.33
C LEU A 9 -1.63 -0.30 23.90
N GLY A 10 -2.89 0.07 24.18
CA GLY A 10 -3.22 1.36 24.80
C GLY A 10 -3.31 2.52 23.80
N LYS A 11 -3.08 3.73 24.31
CA LYS A 11 -3.13 4.98 23.52
C LYS A 11 -1.79 5.27 22.87
N HIS A 12 -1.81 5.53 21.57
CA HIS A 12 -0.63 5.90 20.78
C HIS A 12 -0.88 7.18 19.98
N PRO A 13 0.13 8.02 19.76
CA PRO A 13 0.08 9.10 18.78
C PRO A 13 0.20 8.54 17.36
N ILE A 14 0.06 9.40 16.34
CA ILE A 14 0.33 9.02 14.94
C ILE A 14 1.84 8.87 14.73
N THR A 15 2.27 7.72 14.22
CA THR A 15 3.67 7.32 14.15
C THR A 15 4.53 8.25 13.29
N ASN A 16 4.06 8.62 12.09
CA ASN A 16 4.83 9.45 11.14
C ASN A 16 4.42 10.94 11.17
N ASN A 17 3.72 11.39 12.21
CA ASN A 17 3.34 12.78 12.36
C ASN A 17 4.33 13.52 13.27
N PHE A 18 5.51 13.85 12.75
CA PHE A 18 6.52 14.63 13.45
C PHE A 18 6.02 16.05 13.73
N LEU A 19 5.90 16.38 15.00
CA LEU A 19 5.36 17.65 15.45
C LEU A 19 6.48 18.69 15.68
N PRO A 20 6.27 19.98 15.33
CA PRO A 20 7.29 21.00 15.44
C PRO A 20 7.62 21.38 16.90
N ASN A 21 6.73 21.06 17.84
CA ASN A 21 6.86 21.42 19.26
C ASN A 21 6.85 20.17 20.15
N VAL A 22 7.65 20.19 21.21
CA VAL A 22 7.81 19.09 22.18
C VAL A 22 6.54 18.80 22.98
N LYS A 23 5.64 19.78 23.13
CA LYS A 23 4.35 19.62 23.85
C LYS A 23 3.24 20.27 23.03
N PRO A 24 2.77 19.63 21.97
CA PRO A 24 1.66 20.17 21.18
C PRO A 24 0.36 20.10 21.98
N LYS A 25 -0.39 21.21 22.02
CA LYS A 25 -1.67 21.30 22.75
C LYS A 25 -2.75 20.36 22.21
N ASN A 26 -2.66 19.91 20.94
CA ASN A 26 -3.69 19.16 20.22
C ASN A 26 -3.13 17.93 19.49
N GLU A 27 -2.29 17.13 20.15
CA GLU A 27 -1.82 15.88 19.57
C GLU A 27 -2.97 14.87 19.50
N PHE A 28 -3.07 14.20 18.35
CA PHE A 28 -4.10 13.19 18.15
C PHE A 28 -3.60 11.83 18.66
N PHE A 29 -4.40 11.21 19.51
CA PHE A 29 -4.17 9.85 20.03
C PHE A 29 -5.27 8.90 19.58
N TYR A 30 -4.91 7.65 19.37
CA TYR A 30 -5.84 6.56 19.09
C TYR A 30 -5.54 5.35 19.98
N ASN A 31 -6.54 4.46 20.14
CA ASN A 31 -6.33 3.20 20.87
C ASN A 31 -5.84 2.14 19.88
N LEU A 32 -4.60 1.68 20.07
CA LEU A 32 -4.02 0.59 19.28
C LEU A 32 -4.54 -0.76 19.79
N LYS A 33 -5.61 -1.22 19.17
CA LYS A 33 -6.27 -2.50 19.47
C LYS A 33 -6.42 -3.30 18.20
N LEU A 34 -6.17 -4.60 18.27
CA LEU A 34 -6.22 -5.52 17.13
C LEU A 34 -7.30 -6.59 17.33
N SER A 35 -7.91 -6.95 16.22
CA SER A 35 -8.90 -8.01 16.14
C SER A 35 -8.59 -8.98 15.01
N TYR A 36 -8.98 -10.23 15.26
CA TYR A 36 -9.01 -11.29 14.25
C TYR A 36 -10.43 -11.49 13.74
N HIS A 37 -10.60 -11.53 12.44
CA HIS A 37 -11.87 -11.77 11.75
C HIS A 37 -11.99 -13.24 11.37
N THR A 38 -12.85 -13.98 12.06
CA THR A 38 -12.93 -15.44 11.93
C THR A 38 -13.27 -15.94 10.52
N LYS A 39 -14.06 -15.18 9.73
CA LYS A 39 -14.47 -15.55 8.37
C LYS A 39 -13.38 -15.27 7.33
N THR A 40 -12.77 -14.11 7.37
CA THR A 40 -11.75 -13.70 6.38
C THR A 40 -10.33 -14.08 6.78
N LYS A 41 -10.12 -14.49 8.05
CA LYS A 41 -8.81 -14.77 8.64
C LYS A 41 -7.89 -13.54 8.67
N LEU A 42 -8.48 -12.35 8.60
CA LEU A 42 -7.79 -11.07 8.55
C LEU A 42 -7.55 -10.53 9.96
N ILE A 43 -6.38 -9.96 10.20
CA ILE A 43 -6.10 -9.13 11.36
C ILE A 43 -6.28 -7.67 10.96
N SER A 44 -6.92 -6.88 11.81
CA SER A 44 -7.11 -5.45 11.59
C SER A 44 -7.05 -4.66 12.89
N LEU A 45 -6.74 -3.39 12.77
CA LEU A 45 -7.04 -2.43 13.84
C LEU A 45 -8.55 -2.42 14.13
N ASN A 46 -8.92 -2.22 15.40
CA ASN A 46 -10.32 -2.08 15.78
C ASN A 46 -10.92 -0.76 15.30
N ASN A 47 -10.15 0.30 15.47
CA ASN A 47 -10.51 1.66 15.06
C ASN A 47 -9.42 2.17 14.11
N PHE A 48 -9.82 2.51 12.90
CA PHE A 48 -8.92 3.08 11.93
C PHE A 48 -8.70 4.57 12.19
N VAL A 49 -7.45 5.00 12.12
CA VAL A 49 -7.10 6.42 12.11
C VAL A 49 -7.53 7.03 10.78
N PRO A 50 -8.19 8.21 10.76
CA PRO A 50 -8.59 8.83 9.50
C PRO A 50 -7.39 9.03 8.56
N PRO A 51 -7.43 8.56 7.30
CA PRO A 51 -6.27 8.57 6.40
C PRO A 51 -5.64 9.95 6.20
N LYS A 52 -6.45 11.02 6.17
CA LYS A 52 -5.95 12.40 6.04
C LYS A 52 -5.14 12.91 7.23
N LYS A 53 -5.24 12.25 8.40
CA LYS A 53 -4.41 12.57 9.56
C LYS A 53 -3.01 11.96 9.42
N MET A 54 -2.89 10.81 8.79
CA MET A 54 -1.64 10.09 8.53
C MET A 54 -1.00 10.59 7.23
N PHE A 55 -1.72 10.47 6.12
CA PHE A 55 -1.23 10.80 4.77
C PHE A 55 -1.63 12.22 4.37
N ASN A 56 -0.73 13.16 4.58
CA ASN A 56 -0.93 14.60 4.34
C ASN A 56 0.35 15.23 3.74
N ASN A 57 0.32 16.55 3.51
CA ASN A 57 1.43 17.28 2.88
C ASN A 57 2.74 17.33 3.71
N ARG A 58 2.74 16.80 4.94
CA ARG A 58 3.91 16.74 5.83
C ARG A 58 4.38 15.30 6.05
N TYR A 59 3.84 14.35 5.30
CA TYR A 59 4.25 12.95 5.41
C TYR A 59 5.74 12.81 5.16
N ALA A 60 6.47 12.30 6.17
CA ALA A 60 7.92 12.36 6.20
C ALA A 60 8.61 11.16 5.56
N HIS A 61 7.93 9.99 5.51
CA HIS A 61 8.52 8.77 5.00
C HIS A 61 8.77 8.85 3.50
N ARG A 62 10.04 8.63 3.10
CA ARG A 62 10.48 8.54 1.70
C ARG A 62 11.11 7.19 1.46
N ALA A 63 10.54 6.42 0.57
CA ALA A 63 11.05 5.09 0.24
C ALA A 63 12.45 5.14 -0.38
N SER A 64 12.80 6.24 -1.08
CA SER A 64 14.13 6.43 -1.64
C SER A 64 15.22 6.75 -0.62
N ALA A 65 14.89 7.04 0.64
CA ALA A 65 15.90 7.35 1.66
C ALA A 65 16.79 6.13 1.97
N SER A 66 16.25 4.91 1.90
CA SER A 66 17.01 3.67 2.11
C SER A 66 17.74 3.22 0.84
N MET A 67 19.05 2.98 0.96
CA MET A 67 19.86 2.43 -0.14
C MET A 67 19.42 1.01 -0.50
N THR A 68 19.14 0.19 0.50
CA THR A 68 18.63 -1.18 0.34
C THR A 68 17.31 -1.18 -0.44
N MET A 69 16.37 -0.29 -0.10
CA MET A 69 15.10 -0.20 -0.80
C MET A 69 15.28 0.28 -2.25
N ARG A 70 16.17 1.26 -2.51
CA ARG A 70 16.47 1.68 -3.88
C ARG A 70 16.95 0.53 -4.75
N GLN A 71 17.87 -0.30 -4.22
CA GLN A 71 18.39 -1.46 -4.94
C GLN A 71 17.30 -2.52 -5.15
N ALA A 72 16.54 -2.85 -4.10
CA ALA A 72 15.46 -3.83 -4.17
C ALA A 72 14.40 -3.45 -5.23
N TYR A 73 13.99 -2.18 -5.27
CA TYR A 73 13.04 -1.69 -6.29
C TYR A 73 13.62 -1.71 -7.70
N ALA A 74 14.91 -1.40 -7.88
CA ALA A 74 15.57 -1.50 -9.18
C ALA A 74 15.59 -2.96 -9.68
N ASP A 75 15.92 -3.91 -8.81
CA ASP A 75 15.98 -5.32 -9.15
C ASP A 75 14.58 -5.90 -9.40
N LEU A 76 13.59 -5.51 -8.60
CA LEU A 76 12.20 -5.88 -8.83
C LEU A 76 11.69 -5.35 -10.18
N ALA A 77 11.98 -4.09 -10.52
CA ALA A 77 11.59 -3.51 -11.80
C ALA A 77 12.20 -4.28 -12.99
N LYS A 78 13.49 -4.64 -12.92
CA LYS A 78 14.14 -5.50 -13.92
C LYS A 78 13.43 -6.86 -14.04
N LYS A 79 13.10 -7.49 -12.91
CA LYS A 79 12.40 -8.77 -12.86
C LYS A 79 11.02 -8.68 -13.51
N ILE A 80 10.25 -7.62 -13.20
CA ILE A 80 8.92 -7.37 -13.78
C ILE A 80 9.03 -7.17 -15.29
N LYS A 81 9.95 -6.32 -15.76
CA LYS A 81 10.18 -6.12 -17.19
C LYS A 81 10.52 -7.41 -17.91
N LYS A 82 11.45 -8.20 -17.37
CA LYS A 82 11.87 -9.49 -17.95
C LYS A 82 10.71 -10.51 -18.00
N LYS A 83 9.89 -10.57 -16.94
CA LYS A 83 8.86 -11.61 -16.80
C LYS A 83 7.57 -11.28 -17.56
N PHE A 84 7.13 -10.02 -17.53
CA PHE A 84 5.83 -9.61 -18.02
C PHE A 84 5.89 -8.70 -19.25
N ASN A 85 7.05 -8.10 -19.54
CA ASN A 85 7.25 -7.15 -20.66
C ASN A 85 6.10 -6.13 -20.78
N PRO A 86 5.75 -5.40 -19.69
CA PRO A 86 4.56 -4.57 -19.67
C PRO A 86 4.72 -3.34 -20.57
N ARG A 87 3.65 -2.96 -21.28
CA ARG A 87 3.53 -1.70 -22.02
C ARG A 87 2.94 -0.59 -21.17
N SER A 88 2.31 -0.96 -20.04
CA SER A 88 1.68 -0.03 -19.12
C SER A 88 1.77 -0.51 -17.67
N ILE A 89 2.08 0.42 -16.76
CA ILE A 89 2.16 0.15 -15.32
C ILE A 89 1.47 1.25 -14.50
N LEU A 90 0.76 0.83 -13.47
CA LEU A 90 0.20 1.71 -12.45
C LEU A 90 0.82 1.36 -11.09
N GLU A 91 1.31 2.36 -10.34
CA GLU A 91 1.74 2.18 -8.95
C GLU A 91 0.77 2.86 -8.00
N ILE A 92 0.22 2.07 -7.04
CA ILE A 92 -0.65 2.54 -5.96
C ILE A 92 0.19 2.77 -4.71
N GLY A 93 0.24 4.00 -4.21
CA GLY A 93 1.16 4.43 -3.15
C GLY A 93 2.57 4.63 -3.70
N SER A 94 2.69 5.41 -4.79
CA SER A 94 3.98 5.57 -5.49
C SER A 94 5.03 6.32 -4.69
N ASN A 95 4.69 6.86 -3.53
CA ASN A 95 5.59 7.58 -2.66
C ASN A 95 6.39 8.64 -3.45
N ASP A 96 7.70 8.70 -3.29
CA ASP A 96 8.59 9.60 -4.01
C ASP A 96 9.06 9.08 -5.39
N GLY A 97 8.39 8.05 -5.93
CA GLY A 97 8.61 7.53 -7.28
C GLY A 97 9.82 6.60 -7.42
N VAL A 98 10.38 6.13 -6.33
CA VAL A 98 11.61 5.31 -6.32
C VAL A 98 11.49 4.02 -7.15
N PHE A 99 10.32 3.42 -7.23
CA PHE A 99 10.06 2.23 -8.05
C PHE A 99 9.61 2.61 -9.46
N ILE A 100 8.55 3.43 -9.60
CA ILE A 100 7.90 3.67 -10.89
C ILE A 100 8.82 4.39 -11.92
N LYS A 101 9.83 5.13 -11.45
CA LYS A 101 10.84 5.77 -12.32
C LYS A 101 11.59 4.80 -13.23
N HIS A 102 11.65 3.51 -12.85
CA HIS A 102 12.30 2.47 -13.65
C HIS A 102 11.48 2.04 -14.89
N PHE A 103 10.27 2.58 -15.05
CA PHE A 103 9.37 2.30 -16.17
C PHE A 103 9.15 3.53 -17.08
N SER A 104 10.17 4.40 -17.18
CA SER A 104 10.11 5.61 -18.04
C SER A 104 9.98 5.32 -19.54
N ASP A 105 10.28 4.12 -19.95
CA ASP A 105 10.20 3.61 -21.33
C ASP A 105 8.81 3.09 -21.73
N VAL A 106 7.86 3.04 -20.79
CA VAL A 106 6.47 2.61 -21.03
C VAL A 106 5.48 3.58 -20.39
N GLN A 107 4.18 3.40 -20.67
CA GLN A 107 3.16 4.17 -19.98
C GLN A 107 3.21 3.87 -18.47
N ASN A 108 3.53 4.88 -17.66
CA ASN A 108 3.62 4.77 -16.21
C ASN A 108 2.75 5.81 -15.52
N ILE A 109 1.98 5.38 -14.52
CA ILE A 109 1.07 6.24 -13.75
C ILE A 109 1.27 5.97 -12.26
N GLY A 110 1.50 7.02 -11.48
CA GLY A 110 1.53 6.97 -10.03
C GLY A 110 0.21 7.42 -9.40
N VAL A 111 -0.12 6.87 -8.24
CA VAL A 111 -1.18 7.35 -7.34
C VAL A 111 -0.59 7.51 -5.95
N GLU A 112 -0.54 8.74 -5.43
CA GLU A 112 0.08 9.08 -4.15
C GLU A 112 -0.72 10.20 -3.46
N PRO A 113 -1.38 9.94 -2.32
CA PRO A 113 -2.21 10.94 -1.66
C PRO A 113 -1.42 12.10 -1.03
N CYS A 114 -0.14 11.88 -0.68
CA CYS A 114 0.71 12.89 -0.07
C CYS A 114 1.27 13.83 -1.14
N LYS A 115 0.69 15.03 -1.24
CA LYS A 115 1.06 16.00 -2.29
C LYS A 115 2.56 16.32 -2.32
N ASN A 116 3.22 16.43 -1.16
CA ASN A 116 4.66 16.67 -1.09
C ASN A 116 5.49 15.57 -1.76
N LEU A 117 5.02 14.33 -1.79
CA LEU A 117 5.65 13.21 -2.47
C LEU A 117 5.25 13.17 -3.95
N ALA A 118 3.98 13.36 -4.28
CA ALA A 118 3.50 13.43 -5.65
C ALA A 118 4.16 14.58 -6.45
N ASP A 119 4.51 15.67 -5.80
CA ASP A 119 5.27 16.77 -6.43
C ASP A 119 6.70 16.34 -6.82
N LEU A 120 7.32 15.40 -6.08
CA LEU A 120 8.64 14.85 -6.43
C LEU A 120 8.57 14.02 -7.71
N THR A 121 7.56 13.16 -7.83
CA THR A 121 7.35 12.33 -9.04
C THR A 121 7.02 13.19 -10.25
N THR A 122 6.28 14.27 -10.08
CA THR A 122 6.00 15.24 -11.15
C THR A 122 7.28 15.90 -11.67
N LYS A 123 8.24 16.23 -10.80
CA LYS A 123 9.58 16.74 -11.22
C LYS A 123 10.36 15.72 -12.03
N MET A 124 10.12 14.43 -11.84
CA MET A 124 10.69 13.32 -12.63
C MET A 124 9.92 13.09 -13.95
N LYS A 125 8.95 13.93 -14.28
CA LYS A 125 8.05 13.78 -15.45
C LYS A 125 7.14 12.53 -15.38
N ILE A 126 6.94 11.99 -14.20
CA ILE A 126 6.02 10.86 -13.95
C ILE A 126 4.62 11.43 -13.69
N LYS A 127 3.63 10.96 -14.45
CA LYS A 127 2.23 11.35 -14.20
C LYS A 127 1.73 10.74 -12.92
N THR A 128 1.53 11.56 -11.90
CA THR A 128 1.03 11.10 -10.59
C THR A 128 -0.28 11.81 -10.23
N TYR A 129 -1.23 11.04 -9.73
CA TYR A 129 -2.48 11.55 -9.17
C TYR A 129 -2.33 11.71 -7.65
N ASP A 130 -2.38 12.94 -7.15
CA ASP A 130 -2.31 13.31 -5.73
C ASP A 130 -3.62 13.01 -4.99
N LYS A 131 -4.07 11.77 -5.04
CA LYS A 131 -5.37 11.29 -4.54
C LYS A 131 -5.22 9.94 -3.84
N PHE A 132 -6.14 9.66 -2.91
CA PHE A 132 -6.32 8.32 -2.39
C PHE A 132 -6.85 7.38 -3.47
N TRP A 133 -6.35 6.15 -3.50
CA TRP A 133 -6.87 5.11 -4.39
C TRP A 133 -8.31 4.77 -4.04
N THR A 134 -9.20 4.87 -5.03
CA THR A 134 -10.63 4.57 -4.91
C THR A 134 -11.16 4.01 -6.23
N PHE A 135 -12.32 3.35 -6.20
CA PHE A 135 -12.97 2.86 -7.41
C PHE A 135 -13.34 4.00 -8.39
N GLN A 136 -13.71 5.18 -7.86
CA GLN A 136 -13.98 6.33 -8.71
C GLN A 136 -12.73 6.87 -9.39
N LEU A 137 -11.59 6.92 -8.67
CA LEU A 137 -10.33 7.34 -9.24
C LEU A 137 -9.87 6.35 -10.32
N SER A 138 -9.99 5.04 -10.07
CA SER A 138 -9.62 4.01 -11.06
C SER A 138 -10.39 4.19 -12.37
N LYS A 139 -11.70 4.44 -12.31
CA LYS A 139 -12.48 4.74 -13.52
C LYS A 139 -11.99 5.96 -14.29
N LYS A 140 -11.62 7.04 -13.59
CA LYS A 140 -11.07 8.25 -14.22
C LYS A 140 -9.72 7.98 -14.90
N ILE A 141 -8.86 7.21 -14.23
CA ILE A 141 -7.55 6.82 -14.76
C ILE A 141 -7.75 5.94 -15.99
N ASN A 142 -8.60 4.92 -15.92
CA ASN A 142 -8.88 4.00 -17.04
C ASN A 142 -9.49 4.74 -18.25
N LYS A 143 -10.41 5.69 -18.02
CA LYS A 143 -10.97 6.50 -19.12
C LYS A 143 -9.90 7.30 -19.86
N LYS A 144 -8.86 7.76 -19.15
CA LYS A 144 -7.83 8.62 -19.72
C LYS A 144 -6.62 7.86 -20.27
N HIS A 145 -6.27 6.75 -19.65
CA HIS A 145 -4.99 6.05 -19.89
C HIS A 145 -5.17 4.60 -20.34
N GLY A 146 -6.41 4.08 -20.35
CA GLY A 146 -6.65 2.66 -20.55
C GLY A 146 -6.42 1.83 -19.28
N LYS A 147 -6.49 0.53 -19.44
CA LYS A 147 -6.15 -0.45 -18.40
C LYS A 147 -4.65 -0.76 -18.44
N PHE A 148 -4.16 -1.46 -17.41
CA PHE A 148 -2.73 -1.67 -17.19
C PHE A 148 -2.35 -3.16 -17.27
N ASP A 149 -1.17 -3.42 -17.83
CA ASP A 149 -0.58 -4.76 -17.88
C ASP A 149 -0.05 -5.16 -16.50
N VAL A 150 0.50 -4.19 -15.75
CA VAL A 150 0.95 -4.40 -14.37
C VAL A 150 0.38 -3.31 -13.47
N ILE A 151 -0.17 -3.71 -12.33
CA ILE A 151 -0.44 -2.82 -11.19
C ILE A 151 0.47 -3.27 -10.06
N TYR A 152 1.19 -2.33 -9.47
CA TYR A 152 2.09 -2.58 -8.35
C TYR A 152 1.67 -1.77 -7.11
N SER A 153 1.86 -2.34 -5.94
CA SER A 153 1.69 -1.64 -4.66
C SER A 153 2.59 -2.23 -3.59
N ALA A 154 3.40 -1.38 -2.96
CA ALA A 154 4.25 -1.76 -1.84
C ALA A 154 3.84 -1.01 -0.57
N ASN A 155 3.69 -1.74 0.54
CA ASN A 155 3.41 -1.19 1.87
C ASN A 155 2.27 -0.14 1.87
N THR A 156 1.21 -0.40 1.10
CA THR A 156 0.12 0.57 0.89
C THR A 156 -1.26 -0.06 1.01
N ILE A 157 -1.48 -1.29 0.50
CA ILE A 157 -2.81 -1.91 0.54
C ILE A 157 -3.26 -2.17 1.98
N SER A 158 -2.32 -2.52 2.86
CA SER A 158 -2.56 -2.65 4.31
C SER A 158 -3.06 -1.35 4.96
N HIS A 159 -2.80 -0.18 4.36
CA HIS A 159 -3.22 1.13 4.85
C HIS A 159 -4.63 1.53 4.41
N ILE A 160 -5.20 0.87 3.39
CA ILE A 160 -6.47 1.29 2.79
C ILE A 160 -7.66 0.62 3.49
N HIS A 161 -8.52 1.41 4.15
CA HIS A 161 -9.60 0.88 4.98
C HIS A 161 -10.67 0.09 4.21
N LYS A 162 -10.90 0.39 2.93
CA LYS A 162 -11.96 -0.21 2.11
C LYS A 162 -11.43 -1.31 1.19
N LEU A 163 -10.91 -2.40 1.74
CA LEU A 163 -10.24 -3.47 0.96
C LEU A 163 -11.07 -4.02 -0.20
N ASN A 164 -12.38 -4.28 -0.01
CA ASN A 164 -13.22 -4.80 -1.09
C ASN A 164 -13.34 -3.80 -2.26
N GLU A 165 -13.46 -2.51 -1.97
CA GLU A 165 -13.48 -1.46 -3.00
C GLU A 165 -12.11 -1.36 -3.70
N THR A 166 -11.05 -1.47 -2.92
CA THR A 166 -9.65 -1.43 -3.41
C THR A 166 -9.37 -2.54 -4.40
N PHE A 167 -9.67 -3.80 -4.06
CA PHE A 167 -9.43 -4.93 -4.94
C PHE A 167 -10.34 -4.92 -6.19
N LYS A 168 -11.59 -4.45 -6.06
CA LYS A 168 -12.44 -4.22 -7.23
C LYS A 168 -11.90 -3.13 -8.16
N ALA A 169 -11.32 -2.07 -7.58
CA ALA A 169 -10.69 -1.00 -8.37
C ALA A 169 -9.44 -1.51 -9.10
N ILE A 170 -8.67 -2.38 -8.47
CA ILE A 170 -7.48 -3.02 -9.07
C ILE A 170 -7.92 -3.93 -10.23
N GLU A 171 -8.86 -4.86 -9.98
CA GLU A 171 -9.39 -5.74 -11.02
C GLU A 171 -9.94 -4.97 -12.22
N ASN A 172 -10.75 -3.95 -11.96
CA ASN A 172 -11.31 -3.09 -13.02
C ASN A 172 -10.23 -2.36 -13.84
N SER A 173 -9.03 -2.16 -13.29
CA SER A 173 -7.93 -1.44 -13.93
C SER A 173 -6.90 -2.34 -14.59
N LEU A 174 -6.97 -3.64 -14.41
CA LEU A 174 -6.10 -4.62 -15.10
C LEU A 174 -6.61 -4.94 -16.50
N ASN A 175 -5.69 -5.09 -17.45
CA ASN A 175 -5.95 -5.76 -18.71
C ASN A 175 -6.34 -7.23 -18.48
N VAL A 176 -6.85 -7.93 -19.48
CA VAL A 176 -7.30 -9.33 -19.36
C VAL A 176 -6.20 -10.24 -18.80
N GLU A 177 -4.98 -10.12 -19.31
CA GLU A 177 -3.79 -10.86 -18.83
C GLU A 177 -2.95 -10.04 -17.84
N GLY A 178 -3.54 -8.97 -17.28
CA GLY A 178 -2.83 -8.06 -16.39
C GLY A 178 -2.55 -8.68 -15.02
N VAL A 179 -1.45 -8.25 -14.40
CA VAL A 179 -0.96 -8.78 -13.13
C VAL A 179 -0.96 -7.71 -12.07
N PHE A 180 -1.52 -8.03 -10.89
CA PHE A 180 -1.35 -7.22 -9.68
C PHE A 180 -0.24 -7.80 -8.82
N ILE A 181 0.76 -6.98 -8.50
CA ILE A 181 1.89 -7.32 -7.63
C ILE A 181 1.73 -6.56 -6.32
N LEU A 182 1.56 -7.29 -5.23
CA LEU A 182 1.41 -6.76 -3.88
C LEU A 182 2.63 -7.10 -3.04
N GLU A 183 3.23 -6.10 -2.43
CA GLU A 183 4.25 -6.22 -1.40
C GLU A 183 3.74 -5.57 -0.11
N ASP A 184 3.58 -6.36 0.94
CA ASP A 184 3.13 -5.89 2.26
C ASP A 184 3.73 -6.78 3.36
N PRO A 185 3.90 -6.27 4.60
CA PRO A 185 4.39 -7.06 5.72
C PRO A 185 3.57 -8.32 5.95
N SER A 186 4.25 -9.44 6.10
CA SER A 186 3.61 -10.75 6.28
C SER A 186 3.32 -11.02 7.75
N LEU A 187 2.06 -11.35 8.08
CA LEU A 187 1.69 -11.81 9.43
C LEU A 187 2.54 -12.99 9.90
N LEU A 188 2.82 -13.96 9.00
CA LEU A 188 3.65 -15.11 9.33
C LEU A 188 5.06 -14.68 9.77
N LYS A 189 5.67 -13.76 9.02
CA LYS A 189 7.00 -13.25 9.36
C LYS A 189 7.00 -12.41 10.63
N SER A 190 5.96 -11.60 10.84
CA SER A 190 5.80 -10.84 12.09
C SER A 190 5.70 -11.77 13.30
N LEU A 191 4.94 -12.87 13.20
CA LEU A 191 4.85 -13.86 14.28
C LEU A 191 6.17 -14.62 14.50
N GLN A 192 6.86 -15.02 13.43
CA GLN A 192 8.14 -15.74 13.52
C GLN A 192 9.26 -14.88 14.15
N LYS A 193 9.27 -13.58 13.82
CA LYS A 193 10.27 -12.63 14.32
C LYS A 193 9.84 -11.93 15.61
N LEU A 194 8.62 -12.17 16.10
CA LEU A 194 8.00 -11.44 17.21
C LEU A 194 8.00 -9.92 16.98
N SER A 195 7.80 -9.51 15.73
CA SER A 195 7.83 -8.10 15.29
C SER A 195 6.48 -7.43 15.55
N TYR A 196 6.20 -7.05 16.79
CA TYR A 196 4.96 -6.34 17.15
C TYR A 196 4.95 -4.88 16.69
N ASP A 197 6.09 -4.31 16.35
CA ASP A 197 6.29 -3.00 15.73
C ASP A 197 5.57 -2.84 14.37
N GLN A 198 5.19 -3.96 13.75
CA GLN A 198 4.33 -3.94 12.56
C GLN A 198 2.86 -3.57 12.86
N PHE A 199 2.48 -3.45 14.13
CA PHE A 199 1.16 -3.04 14.55
C PHE A 199 1.17 -1.56 14.93
N TYR A 200 0.73 -0.68 14.03
CA TYR A 200 0.65 0.76 14.25
C TYR A 200 -0.45 1.38 13.36
N ASP A 201 -0.66 2.67 13.47
CA ASP A 201 -1.80 3.40 12.88
C ASP A 201 -1.96 3.25 11.37
N GLU A 202 -0.85 3.19 10.62
CA GLU A 202 -0.92 3.07 9.16
C GLU A 202 -1.33 1.65 8.73
N HIS A 203 -0.93 0.62 9.47
CA HIS A 203 -1.30 -0.77 9.18
C HIS A 203 -2.73 -1.08 9.66
N ALA A 204 -3.73 -0.57 8.95
CA ALA A 204 -5.14 -0.88 9.21
C ALA A 204 -5.39 -2.39 9.20
N TYR A 205 -4.60 -3.13 8.42
CA TYR A 205 -4.63 -4.58 8.26
C TYR A 205 -3.23 -5.19 8.30
N VAL A 206 -3.17 -6.44 8.78
CA VAL A 206 -1.97 -7.28 8.66
C VAL A 206 -2.36 -8.56 7.93
N PHE A 207 -1.70 -8.82 6.81
CA PHE A 207 -2.09 -9.87 5.89
C PHE A 207 -1.37 -11.20 6.18
N SER A 208 -2.15 -12.29 6.13
CA SER A 208 -1.65 -13.62 5.81
C SER A 208 -2.07 -13.98 4.39
N ILE A 209 -1.40 -14.94 3.76
CA ILE A 209 -1.79 -15.44 2.45
C ILE A 209 -3.23 -15.99 2.47
N THR A 210 -3.62 -16.67 3.55
CA THR A 210 -5.01 -17.14 3.72
C THR A 210 -6.01 -15.99 3.71
N ALA A 211 -5.70 -14.88 4.40
CA ALA A 211 -6.56 -13.70 4.42
C ALA A 211 -6.64 -13.04 3.03
N LEU A 212 -5.51 -12.86 2.36
CA LEU A 212 -5.45 -12.32 1.00
C LEU A 212 -6.29 -13.18 0.03
N LYS A 213 -6.09 -14.50 0.02
CA LYS A 213 -6.88 -15.43 -0.82
C LYS A 213 -8.39 -15.26 -0.59
N ASN A 214 -8.82 -15.14 0.67
CA ASN A 214 -10.24 -14.99 1.01
C ASN A 214 -10.82 -13.62 0.57
N ILE A 215 -9.99 -12.59 0.49
CA ILE A 215 -10.43 -11.24 0.11
C ILE A 215 -10.39 -11.08 -1.41
N THR A 216 -9.30 -11.46 -2.06
CA THR A 216 -9.08 -11.24 -3.50
C THR A 216 -10.05 -12.06 -4.35
N LYS A 217 -10.39 -13.29 -3.92
CA LYS A 217 -11.37 -14.15 -4.59
C LYS A 217 -12.70 -13.45 -4.88
N LYS A 218 -13.14 -12.55 -3.99
CA LYS A 218 -14.39 -11.78 -4.17
C LYS A 218 -14.33 -10.74 -5.28
N SER A 219 -13.13 -10.40 -5.72
CA SER A 219 -12.87 -9.43 -6.78
C SER A 219 -12.36 -10.11 -8.06
N GLY A 220 -12.47 -11.44 -8.18
CA GLY A 220 -12.02 -12.17 -9.38
C GLY A 220 -10.49 -12.28 -9.51
N LEU A 221 -9.73 -11.89 -8.48
CA LEU A 221 -8.27 -12.01 -8.49
C LEU A 221 -7.83 -13.32 -7.83
N GLU A 222 -6.89 -14.02 -8.46
CA GLU A 222 -6.30 -15.25 -7.96
C GLU A 222 -4.80 -15.05 -7.67
N ILE A 223 -4.34 -15.61 -6.53
CA ILE A 223 -2.91 -15.60 -6.18
C ILE A 223 -2.25 -16.77 -6.90
N PHE A 224 -1.35 -16.48 -7.83
CA PHE A 224 -0.62 -17.49 -8.60
C PHE A 224 0.86 -17.62 -8.24
N ASN A 225 1.42 -16.62 -7.52
CA ASN A 225 2.82 -16.67 -7.08
C ASN A 225 3.01 -15.96 -5.73
N ILE A 226 3.91 -16.47 -4.91
CA ILE A 226 4.26 -15.91 -3.60
C ILE A 226 5.78 -15.99 -3.46
N GLU A 227 6.39 -14.87 -3.11
CA GLU A 227 7.83 -14.78 -2.86
C GLU A 227 8.10 -14.13 -1.50
N THR A 228 9.15 -14.55 -0.83
CA THR A 228 9.67 -13.88 0.36
C THR A 228 10.75 -12.91 -0.05
N LEU A 229 10.63 -11.66 0.40
CA LEU A 229 11.64 -10.62 0.19
C LEU A 229 12.48 -10.46 1.46
N ASN A 230 13.76 -10.11 1.29
CA ASN A 230 14.70 -9.88 2.39
C ASN A 230 14.88 -8.37 2.66
N THR A 231 13.85 -7.56 2.37
CA THR A 231 13.90 -6.10 2.47
C THR A 231 13.47 -5.56 3.83
N HIS A 232 12.99 -6.42 4.74
CA HIS A 232 12.50 -6.05 6.09
C HIS A 232 12.95 -7.06 7.15
#